data_eddb00d20cde26c9cac9a39474879130
#
_entry.id   eddb00d20cde26c9cac9a39474879130
#
_cell.length_a   1.000
_cell.length_b   1.000
_cell.length_c   1.000
_cell.angle_alpha   90.00
_cell.angle_beta   90.00
_cell.angle_gamma   90.00
#
_symmetry.space_group_name_H-M   'P 1'
#
loop_
_entity.id
_entity.type
_entity.pdbx_description
1 polymer ?
#
loop_
_entity_poly.entity_id
_entity_poly.type
_entity_poly.pdbx_seq_one_letter_code
_entity_poly.pdbx_strand_id
1 'polypeptide(L)'
;MSLNLYALARPILFSLDPEAAHDLTLNRLADTQNTLLDRAYRQPWVPDPLELAGLTFPNRVGMAAGLDKNARCIDGLGAMGFGFVEVGTVTPLAQPGNDKPRMFRLPEARALINRLGFNNGGLEAFVANVKKSKFRSQGRLLGLNIGKNAATPIEKATD
;
A
#
# COMPACT_ATOMS: atom_id res chain seq x y z
N MET A 1 -5.85 -28.26 1.37
CA MET A 1 -5.02 -27.44 2.27
C MET A 1 -4.22 -26.49 1.40
N SER A 2 -4.51 -25.20 1.42
CA SER A 2 -3.67 -24.22 0.72
C SER A 2 -2.33 -24.13 1.46
N LEU A 3 -1.22 -24.31 0.75
CA LEU A 3 0.11 -24.14 1.30
C LEU A 3 0.21 -22.68 1.81
N ASN A 4 0.45 -22.51 3.11
CA ASN A 4 0.63 -21.16 3.66
C ASN A 4 2.05 -20.67 3.32
N LEU A 5 2.22 -20.18 2.09
CA LEU A 5 3.50 -19.68 1.59
C LEU A 5 4.10 -18.58 2.49
N TYR A 6 3.26 -17.81 3.17
CA TYR A 6 3.72 -16.81 4.13
C TYR A 6 4.44 -17.44 5.32
N ALA A 7 3.97 -18.57 5.83
CA ALA A 7 4.64 -19.25 6.95
C ALA A 7 6.09 -19.64 6.61
N LEU A 8 6.36 -19.98 5.34
CA LEU A 8 7.70 -20.29 4.85
C LEU A 8 8.54 -19.03 4.58
N ALA A 9 7.93 -17.98 4.03
CA ALA A 9 8.60 -16.73 3.70
C ALA A 9 8.88 -15.86 4.94
N ARG A 10 8.03 -15.93 5.97
CA ARG A 10 8.10 -15.08 7.16
C ARG A 10 9.47 -15.09 7.87
N PRO A 11 10.12 -16.22 8.18
CA PRO A 11 11.44 -16.24 8.81
C PRO A 11 12.49 -15.47 8.01
N ILE A 12 12.46 -15.62 6.68
CA ILE A 12 13.38 -14.94 5.77
C ILE A 12 13.13 -13.44 5.78
N LEU A 13 11.87 -13.02 5.61
CA LEU A 13 11.51 -11.60 5.63
C LEU A 13 11.81 -10.94 6.98
N PHE A 14 11.70 -11.69 8.09
CA PHE A 14 11.98 -11.17 9.43
C PHE A 14 13.48 -11.13 9.76
N SER A 15 14.34 -11.82 9.03
CA SER A 15 15.81 -11.69 9.15
C SER A 15 16.34 -10.43 8.44
N LEU A 16 15.57 -9.84 7.53
CA LEU A 16 15.92 -8.60 6.84
C LEU A 16 15.58 -7.37 7.68
N ASP A 17 16.24 -6.24 7.39
CA ASP A 17 15.80 -4.93 7.84
C ASP A 17 14.30 -4.72 7.49
N PRO A 18 13.49 -4.12 8.38
CA PRO A 18 12.05 -3.99 8.16
C PRO A 18 11.69 -3.22 6.88
N GLU A 19 12.40 -2.14 6.57
CA GLU A 19 12.15 -1.34 5.37
C GLU A 19 12.63 -2.08 4.11
N ALA A 20 13.75 -2.81 4.18
CA ALA A 20 14.22 -3.64 3.09
C ALA A 20 13.23 -4.79 2.77
N ALA A 21 12.66 -5.43 3.79
CA ALA A 21 11.63 -6.45 3.60
C ALA A 21 10.34 -5.88 2.99
N HIS A 22 9.94 -4.67 3.42
CA HIS A 22 8.82 -3.93 2.84
C HIS A 22 9.05 -3.66 1.35
N ASP A 23 10.18 -3.07 1.00
CA ASP A 23 10.52 -2.71 -0.38
C ASP A 23 10.60 -3.96 -1.27
N LEU A 24 11.25 -5.04 -0.80
CA LEU A 24 11.31 -6.31 -1.50
C LEU A 24 9.91 -6.87 -1.79
N THR A 25 9.04 -6.86 -0.78
CA THR A 25 7.67 -7.39 -0.92
C THR A 25 6.86 -6.57 -1.92
N LEU A 26 6.88 -5.25 -1.83
CA LEU A 26 6.15 -4.39 -2.76
C LEU A 26 6.71 -4.45 -4.18
N ASN A 27 8.03 -4.55 -4.35
CA ASN A 27 8.62 -4.73 -5.68
C ASN A 27 8.13 -6.03 -6.31
N ARG A 28 8.14 -7.15 -5.58
CA ARG A 28 7.64 -8.43 -6.09
C ARG A 28 6.14 -8.39 -6.38
N LEU A 29 5.37 -7.71 -5.54
CA LEU A 29 3.93 -7.53 -5.78
C LEU A 29 3.68 -6.70 -7.05
N ALA A 30 4.43 -5.61 -7.26
CA ALA A 30 4.34 -4.78 -8.46
C ALA A 30 4.71 -5.57 -9.75
N ASP A 31 5.74 -6.42 -9.67
CA ASP A 31 6.22 -7.22 -10.81
C ASP A 31 5.26 -8.35 -11.18
N THR A 32 4.51 -8.88 -10.21
CA THR A 32 3.68 -10.08 -10.39
C THR A 32 2.19 -9.79 -10.54
N GLN A 33 1.73 -8.60 -10.19
CA GLN A 33 0.32 -8.22 -10.35
C GLN A 33 -0.12 -8.31 -11.82
N ASN A 34 -1.37 -8.71 -12.05
CA ASN A 34 -1.94 -8.92 -13.38
C ASN A 34 -1.22 -9.99 -14.24
N THR A 35 -0.42 -10.86 -13.61
CA THR A 35 0.21 -12.02 -14.26
C THR A 35 -0.35 -13.32 -13.66
N LEU A 36 0.03 -14.48 -14.21
CA LEU A 36 -0.33 -15.78 -13.65
C LEU A 36 0.24 -15.99 -12.23
N LEU A 37 1.29 -15.26 -11.87
CA LEU A 37 1.94 -15.35 -10.55
C LEU A 37 1.09 -14.74 -9.45
N ASP A 38 0.13 -13.88 -9.77
CA ASP A 38 -0.78 -13.30 -8.75
C ASP A 38 -1.64 -14.38 -8.06
N ARG A 39 -1.81 -15.55 -8.69
CA ARG A 39 -2.51 -16.69 -8.11
C ARG A 39 -1.89 -17.20 -6.81
N ALA A 40 -0.61 -16.93 -6.58
CA ALA A 40 0.09 -17.33 -5.37
C ALA A 40 -0.41 -16.58 -4.11
N TYR A 41 -0.93 -15.36 -4.27
CA TYR A 41 -1.43 -14.53 -3.18
C TYR A 41 -2.89 -14.07 -3.35
N ARG A 42 -3.50 -14.38 -4.49
CA ARG A 42 -4.90 -14.06 -4.75
C ARG A 42 -5.81 -14.74 -3.73
N GLN A 43 -6.71 -13.96 -3.15
CA GLN A 43 -7.73 -14.48 -2.23
C GLN A 43 -9.12 -14.34 -2.85
N PRO A 44 -10.04 -15.24 -2.52
CA PRO A 44 -11.44 -15.06 -2.87
C PRO A 44 -11.96 -13.75 -2.29
N TRP A 45 -12.71 -13.04 -3.09
CA TRP A 45 -13.40 -11.86 -2.63
C TRP A 45 -14.64 -12.26 -1.83
N VAL A 46 -14.77 -11.75 -0.61
CA VAL A 46 -15.90 -12.02 0.26
C VAL A 46 -16.82 -10.79 0.25
N PRO A 47 -18.04 -10.89 -0.29
CA PRO A 47 -18.98 -9.77 -0.26
C PRO A 47 -19.48 -9.51 1.17
N ASP A 48 -19.29 -8.30 1.64
CA ASP A 48 -19.82 -7.77 2.91
C ASP A 48 -20.05 -6.27 2.75
N PRO A 49 -21.07 -5.88 1.92
CA PRO A 49 -21.27 -4.50 1.51
C PRO A 49 -21.67 -3.60 2.67
N LEU A 50 -21.19 -2.36 2.62
CA LEU A 50 -21.49 -1.30 3.56
C LEU A 50 -21.68 0.02 2.81
N GLU A 51 -22.80 0.70 3.08
CA GLU A 51 -23.01 2.08 2.65
C GLU A 51 -22.46 3.04 3.72
N LEU A 52 -21.53 3.90 3.32
CA LEU A 52 -20.93 4.89 4.22
C LEU A 52 -20.57 6.16 3.43
N ALA A 53 -20.98 7.31 3.93
CA ALA A 53 -20.69 8.63 3.34
C ALA A 53 -21.04 8.72 1.83
N GLY A 54 -22.13 8.08 1.40
CA GLY A 54 -22.58 8.05 0.00
C GLY A 54 -21.78 7.15 -0.92
N LEU A 55 -20.89 6.29 -0.36
CA LEU A 55 -20.13 5.31 -1.10
C LEU A 55 -20.55 3.90 -0.71
N THR A 56 -20.62 3.02 -1.70
CA THR A 56 -20.84 1.59 -1.49
C THR A 56 -19.49 0.88 -1.37
N PHE A 57 -19.15 0.44 -0.18
CA PHE A 57 -17.97 -0.39 0.07
C PHE A 57 -18.35 -1.85 -0.16
N PRO A 58 -17.73 -2.55 -1.11
CA PRO A 58 -18.10 -3.93 -1.42
C PRO A 58 -17.75 -4.93 -0.30
N ASN A 59 -16.79 -4.57 0.56
CA ASN A 59 -16.36 -5.33 1.73
C ASN A 59 -15.82 -4.35 2.78
N ARG A 60 -16.01 -4.66 4.05
CA ARG A 60 -15.61 -3.80 5.18
C ARG A 60 -14.12 -3.81 5.48
N VAL A 61 -13.36 -4.74 4.89
CA VAL A 61 -11.92 -4.83 5.08
C VAL A 61 -11.20 -4.17 3.91
N GLY A 62 -10.43 -3.14 4.19
CA GLY A 62 -9.66 -2.39 3.21
C GLY A 62 -8.20 -2.28 3.57
N MET A 63 -7.37 -1.94 2.59
CA MET A 63 -5.97 -1.60 2.80
C MET A 63 -5.86 -0.09 3.03
N ALA A 64 -5.27 0.29 4.17
CA ALA A 64 -5.02 1.69 4.51
C ALA A 64 -3.79 2.24 3.78
N ALA A 65 -3.75 3.57 3.59
CA ALA A 65 -2.57 4.28 3.11
C ALA A 65 -1.34 4.06 4.00
N GLY A 66 -0.15 4.23 3.42
CA GLY A 66 1.13 4.06 4.10
C GLY A 66 1.89 2.81 3.69
N LEU A 67 1.21 1.77 3.19
CA LEU A 67 1.87 0.59 2.63
C LEU A 67 2.38 0.89 1.21
N ASP A 68 1.49 1.16 0.27
CA ASP A 68 1.85 1.53 -1.11
C ASP A 68 1.79 3.05 -1.31
N LYS A 69 2.87 3.74 -0.93
CA LYS A 69 2.94 5.20 -0.98
C LYS A 69 3.01 5.77 -2.40
N ASN A 70 3.40 4.94 -3.36
CA ASN A 70 3.60 5.33 -4.76
C ASN A 70 2.55 4.75 -5.72
N ALA A 71 1.51 4.10 -5.20
CA ALA A 71 0.43 3.48 -6.00
C ALA A 71 0.94 2.44 -7.03
N ARG A 72 2.00 1.70 -6.70
CA ARG A 72 2.64 0.73 -7.61
C ARG A 72 1.97 -0.65 -7.60
N CYS A 73 1.25 -0.97 -6.54
CA CYS A 73 0.77 -2.32 -6.22
C CYS A 73 -0.74 -2.42 -6.11
N ILE A 74 -1.50 -1.45 -6.62
CA ILE A 74 -2.96 -1.33 -6.44
C ILE A 74 -3.68 -2.64 -6.84
N ASP A 75 -3.38 -3.16 -8.02
CA ASP A 75 -4.04 -4.37 -8.53
C ASP A 75 -3.62 -5.61 -7.74
N GLY A 76 -2.36 -5.69 -7.33
CA GLY A 76 -1.84 -6.77 -6.50
C GLY A 76 -2.48 -6.80 -5.11
N LEU A 77 -2.61 -5.64 -4.47
CA LEU A 77 -3.32 -5.49 -3.20
C LEU A 77 -4.80 -5.84 -3.36
N GLY A 78 -5.43 -5.37 -4.42
CA GLY A 78 -6.81 -5.72 -4.75
C GLY A 78 -7.03 -7.22 -4.95
N ALA A 79 -6.05 -7.92 -5.53
CA ALA A 79 -6.10 -9.37 -5.71
C ALA A 79 -6.07 -10.15 -4.38
N MET A 80 -5.61 -9.54 -3.29
CA MET A 80 -5.63 -10.15 -1.94
C MET A 80 -7.01 -10.14 -1.28
N GLY A 81 -8.07 -9.67 -1.97
CA GLY A 81 -9.45 -9.75 -1.49
C GLY A 81 -9.94 -8.54 -0.71
N PHE A 82 -9.19 -7.45 -0.64
CA PHE A 82 -9.65 -6.21 -0.02
C PHE A 82 -10.83 -5.60 -0.77
N GLY A 83 -11.85 -5.12 -0.06
CA GLY A 83 -13.01 -4.45 -0.62
C GLY A 83 -12.69 -3.07 -1.18
N PHE A 84 -11.70 -2.39 -0.58
CA PHE A 84 -11.18 -1.11 -1.04
C PHE A 84 -9.67 -1.02 -0.75
N VAL A 85 -9.01 -0.15 -1.47
CA VAL A 85 -7.57 0.11 -1.29
C VAL A 85 -7.35 1.60 -1.21
N GLU A 86 -6.60 2.05 -0.22
CA GLU A 86 -6.12 3.42 -0.11
C GLU A 86 -4.60 3.42 -0.31
N VAL A 87 -4.11 4.24 -1.24
CA VAL A 87 -2.69 4.41 -1.56
C VAL A 87 -2.20 5.81 -1.23
N GLY A 88 -0.92 5.95 -1.03
CA GLY A 88 -0.30 7.21 -0.56
C GLY A 88 0.29 7.03 0.85
N THR A 89 0.66 8.09 1.56
CA THR A 89 0.46 9.51 1.26
C THR A 89 1.41 9.95 0.16
N VAL A 90 0.88 10.59 -0.85
CA VAL A 90 1.66 11.28 -1.88
C VAL A 90 1.77 12.77 -1.56
N THR A 91 2.90 13.37 -1.87
CA THR A 91 3.12 14.82 -1.79
C THR A 91 3.35 15.40 -3.19
N PRO A 92 3.09 16.70 -3.43
CA PRO A 92 3.31 17.33 -4.74
C PRO A 92 4.69 17.02 -5.33
N LEU A 93 5.73 17.24 -4.55
CA LEU A 93 7.11 16.91 -4.92
C LEU A 93 7.55 15.60 -4.25
N ALA A 94 8.45 14.86 -4.91
CA ALA A 94 9.11 13.72 -4.28
C ALA A 94 9.87 14.15 -3.03
N GLN A 95 9.84 13.30 -1.99
CA GLN A 95 10.64 13.55 -0.80
C GLN A 95 11.17 12.24 -0.20
N PRO A 96 12.40 12.24 0.35
CA PRO A 96 13.04 11.04 0.86
C PRO A 96 12.44 10.53 2.18
N GLY A 97 11.73 11.40 2.91
CA GLY A 97 11.32 11.14 4.30
C GLY A 97 12.46 11.32 5.29
N ASN A 98 12.30 10.78 6.48
CA ASN A 98 13.28 10.88 7.56
C ASN A 98 14.49 9.97 7.32
N ASP A 99 15.61 10.26 8.01
CA ASP A 99 16.82 9.44 7.97
C ASP A 99 16.59 8.02 8.49
N LYS A 100 17.29 7.07 7.90
CA LYS A 100 17.30 5.67 8.34
C LYS A 100 18.25 5.46 9.53
N PRO A 101 17.97 4.50 10.45
CA PRO A 101 16.81 3.60 10.47
C PRO A 101 15.53 4.33 10.93
N ARG A 102 14.41 3.97 10.34
CA ARG A 102 13.12 4.66 10.55
C ARG A 102 11.91 3.72 10.64
N MET A 103 12.15 2.42 10.66
CA MET A 103 11.15 1.38 10.85
C MET A 103 11.71 0.29 11.77
N PHE A 104 10.96 -0.06 12.81
CA PHE A 104 11.42 -0.96 13.87
C PHE A 104 10.33 -1.99 14.19
N ARG A 105 10.69 -3.28 14.19
CA ARG A 105 9.80 -4.35 14.64
C ARG A 105 9.90 -4.53 16.14
N LEU A 106 8.75 -4.78 16.75
CA LEU A 106 8.62 -5.20 18.14
C LEU A 106 7.96 -6.58 18.16
N PRO A 107 8.72 -7.68 17.93
CA PRO A 107 8.15 -9.02 17.75
C PRO A 107 7.34 -9.50 18.93
N GLU A 108 7.79 -9.24 20.14
CA GLU A 108 7.13 -9.62 21.39
C GLU A 108 5.76 -8.94 21.56
N ALA A 109 5.67 -7.66 21.15
CA ALA A 109 4.43 -6.89 21.17
C ALA A 109 3.59 -7.09 19.89
N ARG A 110 4.06 -7.88 18.91
CA ARG A 110 3.48 -8.02 17.55
C ARG A 110 3.19 -6.66 16.93
N ALA A 111 4.09 -5.72 17.09
CA ALA A 111 3.93 -4.33 16.67
C ALA A 111 5.09 -3.85 15.80
N LEU A 112 4.89 -2.71 15.19
CA LEU A 112 5.86 -2.00 14.39
C LEU A 112 5.80 -0.51 14.74
N ILE A 113 6.96 0.09 14.96
CA ILE A 113 7.10 1.54 15.11
C ILE A 113 7.76 2.08 13.85
N ASN A 114 7.29 3.21 13.34
CA ASN A 114 7.94 3.90 12.25
C ASN A 114 7.93 5.42 12.41
N ARG A 115 8.89 6.05 11.72
CA ARG A 115 8.99 7.49 11.54
C ARG A 115 9.36 7.80 10.08
N LEU A 116 8.64 7.22 9.12
CA LEU A 116 9.00 7.23 7.69
C LEU A 116 9.06 8.63 7.08
N GLY A 117 8.22 9.58 7.54
CA GLY A 117 8.25 10.97 7.06
C GLY A 117 7.69 11.16 5.66
N PHE A 118 6.66 10.38 5.29
CA PHE A 118 5.97 10.46 3.99
C PHE A 118 6.90 10.36 2.78
N ASN A 119 7.88 9.45 2.84
CA ASN A 119 8.76 9.17 1.71
C ASN A 119 7.96 8.68 0.50
N ASN A 120 8.06 9.37 -0.63
CA ASN A 120 7.33 9.05 -1.85
C ASN A 120 8.01 9.66 -3.09
N GLY A 121 7.61 9.20 -4.28
CA GLY A 121 8.15 9.61 -5.58
C GLY A 121 7.51 10.85 -6.20
N GLY A 122 6.60 11.53 -5.48
CA GLY A 122 5.91 12.72 -5.97
C GLY A 122 4.65 12.41 -6.79
N LEU A 123 3.88 13.47 -7.05
CA LEU A 123 2.54 13.39 -7.64
C LEU A 123 2.55 12.83 -9.07
N GLU A 124 3.52 13.22 -9.89
CA GLU A 124 3.57 12.81 -11.30
C GLU A 124 3.68 11.27 -11.44
N ALA A 125 4.66 10.68 -10.74
CA ALA A 125 4.86 9.23 -10.74
C ALA A 125 3.66 8.48 -10.13
N PHE A 126 3.08 9.02 -9.06
CA PHE A 126 1.90 8.47 -8.41
C PHE A 126 0.69 8.43 -9.36
N VAL A 127 0.37 9.54 -10.03
CA VAL A 127 -0.75 9.63 -10.99
C VAL A 127 -0.53 8.67 -12.16
N ALA A 128 0.70 8.57 -12.68
CA ALA A 128 1.02 7.62 -13.73
C ALA A 128 0.75 6.18 -13.32
N ASN A 129 1.06 5.80 -12.08
CA ASN A 129 0.80 4.47 -11.54
C ASN A 129 -0.70 4.22 -11.32
N VAL A 130 -1.43 5.19 -10.75
CA VAL A 130 -2.89 5.11 -10.58
C VAL A 130 -3.60 4.90 -11.91
N LYS A 131 -3.18 5.61 -12.96
CA LYS A 131 -3.76 5.47 -14.31
C LYS A 131 -3.53 4.10 -14.94
N LYS A 132 -2.45 3.40 -14.60
CA LYS A 132 -2.15 2.04 -15.09
C LYS A 132 -3.00 0.97 -14.42
N SER A 133 -3.49 1.23 -13.20
CA SER A 133 -4.27 0.24 -12.44
C SER A 133 -5.62 -0.04 -13.07
N LYS A 134 -6.02 -1.30 -13.05
CA LYS A 134 -7.32 -1.80 -13.48
C LYS A 134 -8.36 -1.83 -12.36
N PHE A 135 -7.95 -1.60 -11.12
CA PHE A 135 -8.75 -1.77 -9.91
C PHE A 135 -10.08 -0.99 -9.96
N ARG A 136 -10.04 0.29 -10.35
CA ARG A 136 -11.23 1.12 -10.49
C ARG A 136 -12.17 0.67 -11.60
N SER A 137 -11.62 0.23 -12.73
CA SER A 137 -12.43 -0.26 -13.85
C SER A 137 -13.19 -1.55 -13.53
N GLN A 138 -12.83 -2.21 -12.44
CA GLN A 138 -13.52 -3.37 -11.88
C GLN A 138 -14.63 -2.99 -10.87
N GLY A 139 -15.01 -1.70 -10.78
CA GLY A 139 -16.04 -1.22 -9.86
C GLY A 139 -15.61 -1.16 -8.39
N ARG A 140 -14.30 -1.16 -8.12
CA ARG A 140 -13.75 -1.14 -6.76
C ARG A 140 -13.39 0.27 -6.31
N LEU A 141 -13.47 0.55 -5.01
CA LEU A 141 -13.14 1.84 -4.42
C LEU A 141 -11.63 1.97 -4.22
N LEU A 142 -11.07 3.05 -4.79
CA LEU A 142 -9.68 3.44 -4.61
C LEU A 142 -9.63 4.80 -3.90
N GLY A 143 -9.04 4.82 -2.70
CA GLY A 143 -8.71 6.03 -1.96
C GLY A 143 -7.33 6.53 -2.35
N LEU A 144 -7.18 7.85 -2.49
CA LEU A 144 -5.91 8.52 -2.75
C LEU A 144 -5.60 9.42 -1.56
N ASN A 145 -4.60 9.05 -0.77
CA ASN A 145 -4.17 9.82 0.39
C ASN A 145 -3.14 10.87 -0.06
N ILE A 146 -3.45 12.13 0.18
CA ILE A 146 -2.63 13.27 -0.24
C ILE A 146 -2.15 14.08 0.97
N GLY A 147 -0.95 14.61 0.88
CA GLY A 147 -0.38 15.46 1.91
C GLY A 147 0.53 16.54 1.34
N LYS A 148 0.82 17.55 2.15
CA LYS A 148 1.81 18.58 1.80
C LYS A 148 3.23 18.04 1.93
N ASN A 149 4.18 18.60 1.20
CA ASN A 149 5.60 18.36 1.42
C ASN A 149 6.05 18.84 2.81
N ALA A 150 7.04 18.18 3.38
CA ALA A 150 7.59 18.55 4.69
C ALA A 150 8.12 20.01 4.71
N ALA A 151 8.74 20.44 3.61
CA ALA A 151 9.27 21.80 3.46
C ALA A 151 8.20 22.87 3.22
N THR A 152 6.95 22.50 2.89
CA THR A 152 5.86 23.46 2.66
C THR A 152 5.34 23.97 4.00
N PRO A 153 5.33 25.29 4.28
CA PRO A 153 4.68 25.85 5.46
C PRO A 153 3.19 25.49 5.51
N ILE A 154 2.62 25.43 6.71
CA ILE A 154 1.22 25.01 6.87
C ILE A 154 0.25 26.01 6.22
N GLU A 155 0.62 27.29 6.21
CA GLU A 155 -0.15 28.39 5.62
C GLU A 155 -0.24 28.30 4.09
N LYS A 156 0.66 27.51 3.48
CA LYS A 156 0.72 27.23 2.03
C LYS A 156 0.34 25.80 1.67
N ALA A 157 -0.35 25.13 2.56
CA ALA A 157 -0.69 23.71 2.36
C ALA A 157 -1.67 23.45 1.22
N THR A 158 -2.41 24.47 0.79
CA THR A 158 -3.42 24.44 -0.28
C THR A 158 -2.94 25.01 -1.61
N ASP A 159 -1.75 25.56 -1.65
CA ASP A 159 -1.12 26.11 -2.88
C ASP A 159 -0.37 24.98 -3.62
#